data_c9972c7cf26890299dbf98674a4060e2
#
_entry.id   c9972c7cf26890299dbf98674a4060e2
#
_cell.length_a   1.000
_cell.length_b   1.000
_cell.length_c   1.000
_cell.angle_alpha   90.00
_cell.angle_beta   90.00
_cell.angle_gamma   90.00
#
_symmetry.space_group_name_H-M   'P 1'
#
loop_
_entity.id
_entity.type
_entity.pdbx_description
1 polymer ?
#
loop_
_entity_poly.entity_id
_entity_poly.type
_entity_poly.pdbx_seq_one_letter_code
_entity_poly.pdbx_strand_id
1 'polypeptide(L)'
;MTTGLYLSAMSQNSGKSLVALGLADSLIKRADRVGFFRPVFDGATIADDPMARLIREHFGLTEEQVGGAVSMTDALALIAEGDTEEISARAVSAYEKVAANSDVVIVDGVYLPANALSVEFDLNVQIARDLGLPVVAIVGAQEATVEEAVTAVDVARTELLASKADLLAIIVGRAEPELRDEIENSVKRGDANLPVYVLPEIPELNAPTVGEVAEALKLDTEGIKAEDLSRDIHGIKVAAMNVSNFLNQFVDGDFVIVPGDRADIVAATLASALAPTFPAPSGVLLTGGLDALPGKNTAVGSLIDNAPFPVLSTTKDTFKSARAVSRVRGTLESGHQRKLAAAMGGWDEHVNKDELLARLEIERPASMTPLRFLHNLIETARANRRSVVLPEGYDVRILRASEIIARRDFCDLILLGNPAKIAEICRAEGIDLPSTVRIIDIENNEYTEDFAATYAELRAHKGVTI
;
A
#
# COMPACT_ATOMS: atom_id res chain seq x y z
N MET A 1 9.73 -0.18 23.89
CA MET A 1 9.65 -0.82 22.55
C MET A 1 8.44 -0.22 21.86
N THR A 2 8.54 0.10 20.60
CA THR A 2 7.45 0.71 19.84
C THR A 2 6.34 -0.31 19.64
N THR A 3 5.11 0.02 20.05
CA THR A 3 3.93 -0.78 19.81
C THR A 3 3.50 -0.63 18.35
N GLY A 4 2.92 -1.64 17.73
CA GLY A 4 2.42 -1.55 16.36
C GLY A 4 1.32 -2.54 16.09
N LEU A 5 0.65 -2.36 14.96
CA LEU A 5 -0.38 -3.28 14.46
C LEU A 5 -0.26 -3.45 12.95
N TYR A 6 -0.67 -4.60 12.46
CA TYR A 6 -0.61 -4.97 11.05
C TYR A 6 -2.01 -5.08 10.46
N LEU A 7 -2.29 -4.34 9.39
CA LEU A 7 -3.55 -4.41 8.65
C LEU A 7 -3.42 -5.44 7.53
N SER A 8 -4.21 -6.50 7.56
CA SER A 8 -4.25 -7.53 6.53
C SER A 8 -5.60 -7.57 5.85
N ALA A 9 -5.67 -7.23 4.58
CA ALA A 9 -6.86 -7.46 3.77
C ALA A 9 -6.98 -8.95 3.43
N MET A 10 -8.15 -9.53 3.66
CA MET A 10 -8.46 -10.93 3.34
C MET A 10 -9.12 -11.07 1.97
N SER A 11 -9.48 -9.96 1.36
CA SER A 11 -10.07 -9.89 0.02
C SER A 11 -9.78 -8.56 -0.65
N GLN A 12 -9.91 -8.53 -1.97
CA GLN A 12 -9.84 -7.28 -2.73
C GLN A 12 -11.01 -6.36 -2.38
N ASN A 13 -10.78 -5.05 -2.45
CA ASN A 13 -11.81 -4.04 -2.16
C ASN A 13 -12.44 -4.15 -0.76
N SER A 14 -11.70 -4.65 0.23
CA SER A 14 -12.19 -4.86 1.60
C SER A 14 -12.46 -3.57 2.40
N GLY A 15 -12.11 -2.39 1.87
CA GLY A 15 -12.20 -1.12 2.61
C GLY A 15 -10.99 -0.82 3.50
N LYS A 16 -9.84 -1.46 3.26
CA LYS A 16 -8.60 -1.32 4.04
C LYS A 16 -8.18 0.14 4.23
N SER A 17 -8.31 0.99 3.20
CA SER A 17 -7.95 2.42 3.28
C SER A 17 -8.75 3.18 4.33
N LEU A 18 -10.04 2.90 4.47
CA LEU A 18 -10.89 3.49 5.53
C LEU A 18 -10.40 3.05 6.90
N VAL A 19 -10.07 1.77 7.06
CA VAL A 19 -9.57 1.22 8.33
C VAL A 19 -8.23 1.86 8.71
N ALA A 20 -7.31 2.01 7.76
CA ALA A 20 -6.02 2.65 7.98
C ALA A 20 -6.18 4.13 8.42
N LEU A 21 -7.07 4.87 7.77
CA LEU A 21 -7.41 6.26 8.14
C LEU A 21 -8.02 6.34 9.53
N GLY A 22 -9.04 5.53 9.82
CA GLY A 22 -9.74 5.53 11.10
C GLY A 22 -8.82 5.14 12.27
N LEU A 23 -7.92 4.19 12.05
CA LEU A 23 -6.90 3.83 13.03
C LEU A 23 -5.89 4.95 13.23
N ALA A 24 -5.41 5.59 12.16
CA ALA A 24 -4.50 6.73 12.26
C ALA A 24 -5.12 7.87 13.06
N ASP A 25 -6.37 8.25 12.76
CA ASP A 25 -7.13 9.26 13.51
C ASP A 25 -7.28 8.90 15.00
N SER A 26 -7.58 7.63 15.28
CA SER A 26 -7.77 7.15 16.65
C SER A 26 -6.46 7.12 17.45
N LEU A 27 -5.34 6.74 16.81
CA LEU A 27 -4.04 6.63 17.46
C LEU A 27 -3.38 8.00 17.68
N ILE A 28 -3.51 8.94 16.74
CA ILE A 28 -2.95 10.30 16.88
C ILE A 28 -3.56 11.04 18.09
N LYS A 29 -4.79 10.70 18.46
CA LYS A 29 -5.44 11.24 19.68
C LYS A 29 -4.91 10.65 20.99
N ARG A 30 -4.08 9.60 20.94
CA ARG A 30 -3.59 8.85 22.12
C ARG A 30 -2.09 8.67 22.21
N ALA A 31 -1.37 8.79 21.11
CA ALA A 31 0.09 8.68 21.03
C ALA A 31 0.68 9.98 20.49
N ASP A 32 1.82 10.39 21.03
CA ASP A 32 2.49 11.62 20.61
C ASP A 32 3.09 11.49 19.20
N ARG A 33 3.55 10.28 18.85
CA ARG A 33 4.20 10.01 17.57
C ARG A 33 3.63 8.73 16.95
N VAL A 34 2.82 8.89 15.93
CA VAL A 34 2.28 7.77 15.14
C VAL A 34 3.13 7.59 13.89
N GLY A 35 3.52 6.36 13.60
CA GLY A 35 4.19 5.98 12.35
C GLY A 35 3.24 5.25 11.40
N PHE A 36 3.54 5.35 10.12
CA PHE A 36 2.84 4.63 9.06
C PHE A 36 3.84 3.91 8.16
N PHE A 37 3.63 2.63 7.94
CA PHE A 37 4.57 1.81 7.20
C PHE A 37 3.87 0.91 6.18
N ARG A 38 4.43 0.84 4.97
CA ARG A 38 3.99 -0.06 3.89
C ARG A 38 5.10 -1.05 3.53
N PRO A 39 4.93 -2.35 3.79
CA PRO A 39 5.91 -3.36 3.37
C PRO A 39 6.15 -3.37 1.86
N VAL A 40 5.08 -3.21 1.08
CA VAL A 40 5.12 -3.01 -0.37
C VAL A 40 4.33 -1.74 -0.70
N PHE A 41 4.94 -0.84 -1.47
CA PHE A 41 4.35 0.46 -1.80
C PHE A 41 4.27 0.69 -3.30
N ASP A 42 3.33 1.54 -3.72
CA ASP A 42 3.17 1.95 -5.11
C ASP A 42 4.07 3.15 -5.44
N GLY A 43 4.59 3.19 -6.67
CA GLY A 43 5.48 4.27 -7.13
C GLY A 43 6.96 3.94 -7.06
N ALA A 44 7.79 4.92 -7.39
CA ALA A 44 9.25 4.79 -7.35
C ALA A 44 9.82 4.94 -5.95
N THR A 45 9.17 5.75 -5.10
CA THR A 45 9.52 5.98 -3.70
C THR A 45 8.27 5.94 -2.85
N ILE A 46 8.42 5.78 -1.54
CA ILE A 46 7.27 5.80 -0.60
C ILE A 46 6.51 7.13 -0.64
N ALA A 47 7.14 8.21 -1.03
CA ALA A 47 6.48 9.52 -1.18
C ALA A 47 5.50 9.56 -2.36
N ASP A 48 5.67 8.67 -3.34
CA ASP A 48 4.77 8.54 -4.49
C ASP A 48 3.55 7.67 -4.17
N ASP A 49 3.62 6.88 -3.09
CA ASP A 49 2.53 6.00 -2.69
C ASP A 49 1.28 6.80 -2.24
N PRO A 50 0.11 6.58 -2.85
CA PRO A 50 -1.07 7.39 -2.58
C PRO A 50 -1.52 7.34 -1.11
N MET A 51 -1.48 6.15 -0.48
CA MET A 51 -1.93 5.98 0.89
C MET A 51 -0.94 6.57 1.90
N ALA A 52 0.35 6.37 1.67
CA ALA A 52 1.40 6.96 2.51
C ALA A 52 1.38 8.49 2.43
N ARG A 53 1.20 9.04 1.24
CA ARG A 53 1.05 10.48 1.02
C ARG A 53 -0.18 11.03 1.71
N LEU A 54 -1.33 10.36 1.56
CA LEU A 54 -2.58 10.76 2.22
C LEU A 54 -2.42 10.82 3.74
N ILE A 55 -1.93 9.76 4.36
CA ILE A 55 -1.72 9.68 5.82
C ILE A 55 -0.75 10.77 6.27
N ARG A 56 0.38 10.93 5.57
CA ARG A 56 1.38 11.94 5.91
C ARG A 56 0.80 13.37 5.86
N GLU A 57 0.13 13.71 4.77
CA GLU A 57 -0.39 15.07 4.55
C GLU A 57 -1.58 15.38 5.45
N HIS A 58 -2.51 14.44 5.59
CA HIS A 58 -3.73 14.65 6.37
C HIS A 58 -3.44 14.77 7.87
N PHE A 59 -2.53 13.96 8.40
CA PHE A 59 -2.21 13.92 9.82
C PHE A 59 -0.91 14.69 10.18
N GLY A 60 -0.22 15.26 9.21
CA GLY A 60 0.99 16.06 9.44
C GLY A 60 2.18 15.24 9.94
N LEU A 61 2.32 13.98 9.50
CA LEU A 61 3.44 13.13 9.89
C LEU A 61 4.75 13.61 9.22
N THR A 62 5.87 13.42 9.92
CA THR A 62 7.20 13.71 9.36
C THR A 62 7.64 12.62 8.37
N GLU A 63 8.68 12.89 7.60
CA GLU A 63 9.23 11.91 6.65
C GLU A 63 9.78 10.67 7.37
N GLU A 64 10.32 10.84 8.58
CA GLU A 64 10.86 9.73 9.38
C GLU A 64 9.76 8.83 9.99
N GLN A 65 8.53 9.35 10.10
CA GLN A 65 7.37 8.61 10.59
C GLN A 65 6.64 7.82 9.49
N VAL A 66 6.97 8.04 8.21
CA VAL A 66 6.36 7.33 7.09
C VAL A 66 7.43 6.56 6.32
N GLY A 67 7.24 5.26 6.16
CA GLY A 67 8.22 4.41 5.51
C GLY A 67 7.63 3.32 4.64
N GLY A 68 8.49 2.79 3.77
CA GLY A 68 8.18 1.65 2.92
C GLY A 68 9.42 0.80 2.69
N ALA A 69 9.24 -0.48 2.36
CA ALA A 69 10.35 -1.40 2.20
C ALA A 69 10.71 -1.68 0.74
N VAL A 70 9.72 -2.07 -0.05
CA VAL A 70 9.93 -2.54 -1.43
C VAL A 70 8.90 -1.89 -2.35
N SER A 71 9.32 -1.44 -3.53
CA SER A 71 8.36 -0.98 -4.54
C SER A 71 7.52 -2.15 -5.07
N MET A 72 6.30 -1.89 -5.54
CA MET A 72 5.45 -2.92 -6.14
C MET A 72 6.16 -3.65 -7.30
N THR A 73 6.92 -2.93 -8.11
CA THR A 73 7.67 -3.50 -9.23
C THR A 73 8.72 -4.50 -8.77
N ASP A 74 9.51 -4.12 -7.75
CA ASP A 74 10.55 -5.01 -7.21
C ASP A 74 9.94 -6.19 -6.44
N ALA A 75 8.84 -5.95 -5.71
CA ALA A 75 8.12 -7.02 -5.01
C ALA A 75 7.61 -8.09 -5.97
N LEU A 76 7.00 -7.70 -7.10
CA LEU A 76 6.55 -8.63 -8.13
C LEU A 76 7.72 -9.41 -8.78
N ALA A 77 8.88 -8.79 -8.96
CA ALA A 77 10.08 -9.46 -9.44
C ALA A 77 10.56 -10.52 -8.44
N LEU A 78 10.70 -10.16 -7.16
CA LEU A 78 11.08 -11.10 -6.09
C LEU A 78 10.08 -12.27 -5.95
N ILE A 79 8.78 -11.98 -6.02
CA ILE A 79 7.73 -13.04 -6.01
C ILE A 79 7.89 -13.99 -7.20
N ALA A 80 8.17 -13.45 -8.39
CA ALA A 80 8.39 -14.28 -9.58
C ALA A 80 9.64 -15.18 -9.48
N GLU A 81 10.64 -14.73 -8.74
CA GLU A 81 11.86 -15.50 -8.42
C GLU A 81 11.66 -16.48 -7.24
N GLY A 82 10.53 -16.40 -6.55
CA GLY A 82 10.22 -17.22 -5.36
C GLY A 82 10.90 -16.73 -4.08
N ASP A 83 11.44 -15.50 -4.07
CA ASP A 83 12.18 -14.93 -2.95
C ASP A 83 11.33 -13.96 -2.10
N THR A 84 10.26 -14.48 -1.50
CA THR A 84 9.41 -13.72 -0.59
C THR A 84 10.09 -13.41 0.76
N GLU A 85 11.11 -14.19 1.13
CA GLU A 85 11.88 -13.97 2.36
C GLU A 85 12.66 -12.65 2.30
N GLU A 86 13.18 -12.28 1.12
CA GLU A 86 13.86 -11.00 0.94
C GLU A 86 12.90 -9.81 1.13
N ILE A 87 11.65 -9.91 0.67
CA ILE A 87 10.63 -8.87 0.93
C ILE A 87 10.43 -8.70 2.43
N SER A 88 10.27 -9.80 3.18
CA SER A 88 10.09 -9.74 4.63
C SER A 88 11.33 -9.18 5.34
N ALA A 89 12.53 -9.59 4.94
CA ALA A 89 13.78 -9.08 5.51
C ALA A 89 13.94 -7.56 5.31
N ARG A 90 13.63 -7.06 4.10
CA ARG A 90 13.62 -5.61 3.82
C ARG A 90 12.54 -4.89 4.62
N ALA A 91 11.36 -5.51 4.78
CA ALA A 91 10.28 -4.95 5.58
C ALA A 91 10.69 -4.76 7.04
N VAL A 92 11.34 -5.76 7.66
CA VAL A 92 11.84 -5.66 9.04
C VAL A 92 12.88 -4.53 9.15
N SER A 93 13.85 -4.47 8.23
CA SER A 93 14.88 -3.43 8.24
C SER A 93 14.35 -2.01 8.08
N ALA A 94 13.36 -1.84 7.20
CA ALA A 94 12.76 -0.52 6.96
C ALA A 94 11.79 -0.12 8.08
N TYR A 95 11.04 -1.07 8.64
CA TYR A 95 10.13 -0.85 9.76
C TYR A 95 10.83 -0.31 11.00
N GLU A 96 12.00 -0.84 11.36
CA GLU A 96 12.74 -0.40 12.54
C GLU A 96 13.14 1.10 12.48
N LYS A 97 13.33 1.64 11.27
CA LYS A 97 13.61 3.08 11.07
C LYS A 97 12.40 3.94 11.41
N VAL A 98 11.20 3.52 11.02
CA VAL A 98 9.94 4.21 11.36
C VAL A 98 9.64 4.04 12.85
N ALA A 99 9.82 2.84 13.38
CA ALA A 99 9.60 2.52 14.78
C ALA A 99 10.49 3.34 15.73
N ALA A 100 11.73 3.64 15.35
CA ALA A 100 12.63 4.49 16.13
C ALA A 100 12.10 5.92 16.31
N ASN A 101 11.26 6.40 15.40
CA ASN A 101 10.71 7.75 15.41
C ASN A 101 9.22 7.80 15.81
N SER A 102 8.66 6.69 16.28
CA SER A 102 7.24 6.54 16.58
C SER A 102 7.01 5.83 17.92
N ASP A 103 5.91 6.14 18.57
CA ASP A 103 5.45 5.43 19.78
C ASP A 103 4.57 4.24 19.40
N VAL A 104 3.83 4.37 18.28
CA VAL A 104 3.01 3.32 17.68
C VAL A 104 3.11 3.39 16.17
N VAL A 105 3.15 2.22 15.49
CA VAL A 105 3.22 2.14 14.03
C VAL A 105 2.06 1.36 13.47
N ILE A 106 1.37 1.94 12.49
CA ILE A 106 0.37 1.26 11.66
C ILE A 106 1.12 0.67 10.45
N VAL A 107 1.07 -0.64 10.32
CA VAL A 107 1.57 -1.31 9.11
C VAL A 107 0.39 -1.60 8.18
N ASP A 108 0.35 -0.90 7.06
CA ASP A 108 -0.63 -1.14 6.00
C ASP A 108 -0.13 -2.27 5.10
N GLY A 109 -0.59 -3.48 5.36
CA GLY A 109 -0.11 -4.73 4.77
C GLY A 109 -0.16 -4.76 3.25
N VAL A 110 0.52 -5.75 2.72
CA VAL A 110 0.69 -5.95 1.27
C VAL A 110 -0.66 -6.10 0.57
N TYR A 111 -0.79 -5.44 -0.56
CA TYR A 111 -1.93 -5.56 -1.46
C TYR A 111 -1.39 -5.77 -2.88
N LEU A 112 -1.58 -6.97 -3.42
CA LEU A 112 -1.03 -7.36 -4.71
C LEU A 112 -2.08 -7.30 -5.83
N PRO A 113 -1.67 -7.12 -7.08
CA PRO A 113 -2.59 -7.20 -8.22
C PRO A 113 -3.14 -8.63 -8.38
N ALA A 114 -4.28 -8.74 -9.09
CA ALA A 114 -5.06 -9.98 -9.20
C ALA A 114 -4.27 -11.22 -9.67
N ASN A 115 -3.18 -11.03 -10.40
CA ASN A 115 -2.32 -12.13 -10.87
C ASN A 115 -1.33 -12.66 -9.80
N ALA A 116 -1.24 -12.04 -8.63
CA ALA A 116 -0.34 -12.43 -7.54
C ALA A 116 -1.07 -12.68 -6.20
N LEU A 117 -2.39 -12.72 -6.19
CA LEU A 117 -3.21 -12.88 -4.98
C LEU A 117 -2.93 -14.15 -4.18
N SER A 118 -2.53 -15.24 -4.84
CA SER A 118 -2.24 -16.51 -4.15
C SER A 118 -1.06 -16.42 -3.16
N VAL A 119 -0.22 -15.41 -3.29
CA VAL A 119 0.95 -15.19 -2.44
C VAL A 119 0.68 -14.12 -1.37
N GLU A 120 -0.33 -13.29 -1.58
CA GLU A 120 -0.62 -12.12 -0.75
C GLU A 120 -0.89 -12.47 0.71
N PHE A 121 -1.73 -13.48 0.95
CA PHE A 121 -2.07 -13.91 2.31
C PHE A 121 -0.83 -14.41 3.07
N ASP A 122 -0.08 -15.34 2.48
CA ASP A 122 1.11 -15.93 3.10
C ASP A 122 2.17 -14.87 3.38
N LEU A 123 2.37 -13.94 2.45
CA LEU A 123 3.32 -12.84 2.60
C LEU A 123 2.90 -11.88 3.72
N ASN A 124 1.63 -11.52 3.82
CA ASN A 124 1.10 -10.69 4.90
C ASN A 124 1.29 -11.36 6.28
N VAL A 125 0.96 -12.65 6.39
CA VAL A 125 1.16 -13.41 7.63
C VAL A 125 2.64 -13.51 7.98
N GLN A 126 3.50 -13.78 7.02
CA GLN A 126 4.95 -13.86 7.23
C GLN A 126 5.49 -12.52 7.76
N ILE A 127 5.21 -11.41 7.09
CA ILE A 127 5.68 -10.08 7.51
C ILE A 127 5.14 -9.71 8.90
N ALA A 128 3.85 -9.92 9.16
CA ALA A 128 3.26 -9.61 10.46
C ALA A 128 3.94 -10.39 11.61
N ARG A 129 4.23 -11.66 11.37
CA ARG A 129 4.96 -12.52 12.33
C ARG A 129 6.42 -12.09 12.50
N ASP A 130 7.11 -11.76 11.42
CA ASP A 130 8.51 -11.35 11.44
C ASP A 130 8.68 -9.99 12.13
N LEU A 131 7.69 -9.10 12.00
CA LEU A 131 7.62 -7.86 12.76
C LEU A 131 7.15 -8.07 14.22
N GLY A 132 6.55 -9.22 14.54
CA GLY A 132 5.99 -9.51 15.86
C GLY A 132 4.77 -8.65 16.20
N LEU A 133 3.95 -8.31 15.20
CA LEU A 133 2.82 -7.40 15.34
C LEU A 133 1.47 -8.16 15.35
N PRO A 134 0.50 -7.71 16.17
CA PRO A 134 -0.85 -8.23 16.10
C PRO A 134 -1.54 -7.78 14.80
N VAL A 135 -2.40 -8.65 14.28
CA VAL A 135 -3.09 -8.46 13.00
C VAL A 135 -4.52 -7.98 13.22
N VAL A 136 -4.90 -6.92 12.53
CA VAL A 136 -6.29 -6.56 12.27
C VAL A 136 -6.63 -7.07 10.87
N ALA A 137 -7.49 -8.07 10.80
CA ALA A 137 -7.94 -8.64 9.54
C ALA A 137 -9.11 -7.82 8.96
N ILE A 138 -9.12 -7.60 7.67
CA ILE A 138 -10.14 -6.81 6.99
C ILE A 138 -10.79 -7.68 5.92
N VAL A 139 -12.07 -7.99 6.13
CA VAL A 139 -12.89 -8.83 5.25
C VAL A 139 -13.85 -7.96 4.46
N GLY A 140 -13.88 -8.06 3.14
CA GLY A 140 -14.84 -7.33 2.31
C GLY A 140 -16.21 -8.02 2.29
N ALA A 141 -17.29 -7.23 2.42
CA ALA A 141 -18.68 -7.69 2.34
C ALA A 141 -19.52 -6.92 1.29
N GLN A 142 -18.85 -6.32 0.31
CA GLN A 142 -19.55 -5.62 -0.78
C GLN A 142 -20.40 -6.61 -1.57
N GLU A 143 -21.70 -6.30 -1.75
CA GLU A 143 -22.68 -7.14 -2.46
C GLU A 143 -22.85 -8.56 -1.86
N ALA A 144 -22.35 -8.79 -0.63
CA ALA A 144 -22.43 -10.06 0.04
C ALA A 144 -23.74 -10.22 0.83
N THR A 145 -24.26 -11.43 0.86
CA THR A 145 -25.31 -11.82 1.80
C THR A 145 -24.76 -11.95 3.22
N VAL A 146 -25.65 -12.00 4.21
CA VAL A 146 -25.26 -12.22 5.61
C VAL A 146 -24.46 -13.53 5.79
N GLU A 147 -24.89 -14.61 5.14
CA GLU A 147 -24.24 -15.92 5.23
C GLU A 147 -22.83 -15.90 4.60
N GLU A 148 -22.66 -15.21 3.47
CA GLU A 148 -21.36 -15.06 2.81
C GLU A 148 -20.40 -14.23 3.66
N ALA A 149 -20.86 -13.13 4.25
CA ALA A 149 -20.06 -12.29 5.14
C ALA A 149 -19.61 -13.06 6.40
N VAL A 150 -20.52 -13.81 7.04
CA VAL A 150 -20.21 -14.66 8.20
C VAL A 150 -19.18 -15.74 7.83
N THR A 151 -19.39 -16.41 6.70
CA THR A 151 -18.46 -17.42 6.20
C THR A 151 -17.06 -16.82 5.96
N ALA A 152 -16.99 -15.65 5.35
CA ALA A 152 -15.72 -14.98 5.09
C ALA A 152 -14.97 -14.60 6.38
N VAL A 153 -15.69 -14.19 7.42
CA VAL A 153 -15.12 -13.93 8.76
C VAL A 153 -14.58 -15.23 9.39
N ASP A 154 -15.35 -16.31 9.31
CA ASP A 154 -14.93 -17.61 9.88
C ASP A 154 -13.72 -18.19 9.15
N VAL A 155 -13.65 -18.04 7.83
CA VAL A 155 -12.47 -18.42 7.02
C VAL A 155 -11.27 -17.60 7.43
N ALA A 156 -11.38 -16.26 7.45
CA ALA A 156 -10.30 -15.37 7.84
C ALA A 156 -9.75 -15.70 9.23
N ARG A 157 -10.64 -15.92 10.21
CA ARG A 157 -10.27 -16.31 11.56
C ARG A 157 -9.52 -17.64 11.58
N THR A 158 -10.05 -18.65 10.89
CA THR A 158 -9.47 -20.00 10.85
C THR A 158 -8.09 -20.00 10.21
N GLU A 159 -7.91 -19.33 9.09
CA GLU A 159 -6.64 -19.24 8.37
C GLU A 159 -5.57 -18.50 9.18
N LEU A 160 -5.91 -17.36 9.78
CA LEU A 160 -4.97 -16.59 10.60
C LEU A 160 -4.56 -17.36 11.87
N LEU A 161 -5.49 -18.02 12.55
CA LEU A 161 -5.16 -18.86 13.71
C LEU A 161 -4.31 -20.08 13.31
N ALA A 162 -4.62 -20.75 12.21
CA ALA A 162 -3.83 -21.86 11.68
C ALA A 162 -2.39 -21.42 11.33
N SER A 163 -2.24 -20.20 10.81
CA SER A 163 -0.95 -19.60 10.49
C SER A 163 -0.22 -19.02 11.70
N LYS A 164 -0.80 -19.17 12.92
CA LYS A 164 -0.26 -18.63 14.19
C LYS A 164 -0.05 -17.13 14.18
N ALA A 165 -0.85 -16.40 13.40
CA ALA A 165 -0.90 -14.95 13.47
C ALA A 165 -1.57 -14.52 14.78
N ASP A 166 -1.09 -13.45 15.39
CA ASP A 166 -1.70 -12.86 16.57
C ASP A 166 -2.88 -11.99 16.16
N LEU A 167 -4.09 -12.56 16.12
CA LEU A 167 -5.29 -11.89 15.64
C LEU A 167 -5.88 -10.97 16.72
N LEU A 168 -5.84 -9.67 16.47
CA LEU A 168 -6.34 -8.63 17.37
C LEU A 168 -7.83 -8.38 17.24
N ALA A 169 -8.29 -8.20 15.99
CA ALA A 169 -9.67 -7.91 15.63
C ALA A 169 -9.95 -8.29 14.18
N ILE A 170 -11.23 -8.43 13.83
CA ILE A 170 -11.69 -8.52 12.44
C ILE A 170 -12.58 -7.32 12.14
N ILE A 171 -12.38 -6.70 11.00
CA ILE A 171 -13.23 -5.63 10.49
C ILE A 171 -13.88 -6.11 9.19
N VAL A 172 -15.20 -6.19 9.20
CA VAL A 172 -15.98 -6.43 7.99
C VAL A 172 -16.24 -5.09 7.35
N GLY A 173 -15.64 -4.83 6.20
CA GLY A 173 -15.80 -3.57 5.49
C GLY A 173 -16.78 -3.67 4.33
N ARG A 174 -17.42 -2.56 4.01
CA ARG A 174 -18.29 -2.40 2.85
C ARG A 174 -19.53 -3.29 2.87
N ALA A 175 -20.09 -3.53 4.06
CA ALA A 175 -21.36 -4.24 4.17
C ALA A 175 -22.52 -3.37 3.62
N GLU A 176 -23.50 -4.01 2.98
CA GLU A 176 -24.73 -3.29 2.61
C GLU A 176 -25.35 -2.68 3.87
N PRO A 177 -25.71 -1.36 3.87
CA PRO A 177 -26.17 -0.68 5.08
C PRO A 177 -27.37 -1.38 5.75
N GLU A 178 -28.29 -1.94 4.95
CA GLU A 178 -29.47 -2.65 5.42
C GLU A 178 -29.16 -3.99 6.09
N LEU A 179 -28.03 -4.65 5.73
CA LEU A 179 -27.60 -5.94 6.26
C LEU A 179 -26.59 -5.81 7.38
N ARG A 180 -26.02 -4.63 7.61
CA ARG A 180 -24.95 -4.38 8.58
C ARG A 180 -25.24 -4.93 9.95
N ASP A 181 -26.40 -4.60 10.56
CA ASP A 181 -26.77 -5.04 11.91
C ASP A 181 -26.96 -6.55 12.01
N GLU A 182 -27.52 -7.18 10.96
CA GLU A 182 -27.72 -8.62 10.91
C GLU A 182 -26.37 -9.36 10.80
N ILE A 183 -25.45 -8.85 9.99
CA ILE A 183 -24.07 -9.38 9.89
C ILE A 183 -23.39 -9.27 11.24
N GLU A 184 -23.41 -8.09 11.89
CA GLU A 184 -22.77 -7.86 13.19
C GLU A 184 -23.29 -8.81 14.27
N ASN A 185 -24.61 -8.98 14.37
CA ASN A 185 -25.22 -9.89 15.32
C ASN A 185 -24.88 -11.36 15.04
N SER A 186 -24.72 -11.74 13.77
CA SER A 186 -24.44 -13.12 13.39
C SER A 186 -22.98 -13.48 13.65
N VAL A 187 -22.02 -12.60 13.35
CA VAL A 187 -20.59 -12.81 13.61
C VAL A 187 -20.27 -12.84 15.11
N LYS A 188 -20.89 -11.98 15.92
CA LYS A 188 -20.68 -11.94 17.38
C LYS A 188 -21.11 -13.21 18.11
N ARG A 189 -21.98 -14.01 17.53
CA ARG A 189 -22.37 -15.33 18.09
C ARG A 189 -21.26 -16.38 17.99
N GLY A 190 -20.29 -16.19 17.09
CA GLY A 190 -19.24 -17.18 16.84
C GLY A 190 -18.11 -17.19 17.84
N ASP A 191 -17.65 -16.01 18.30
CA ASP A 191 -16.58 -15.87 19.30
C ASP A 191 -16.73 -14.55 20.05
N ALA A 192 -17.14 -14.62 21.30
CA ALA A 192 -17.36 -13.44 22.14
C ALA A 192 -16.06 -12.73 22.57
N ASN A 193 -14.90 -13.36 22.41
CA ASN A 193 -13.61 -12.82 22.86
C ASN A 193 -12.86 -12.03 21.77
N LEU A 194 -13.16 -12.29 20.50
CA LEU A 194 -12.56 -11.58 19.39
C LEU A 194 -13.47 -10.42 18.95
N PRO A 195 -13.00 -9.17 18.99
CA PRO A 195 -13.79 -8.05 18.48
C PRO A 195 -14.00 -8.18 16.98
N VAL A 196 -15.24 -8.05 16.57
CA VAL A 196 -15.62 -7.94 15.16
C VAL A 196 -16.45 -6.68 14.99
N TYR A 197 -16.03 -5.79 14.10
CA TYR A 197 -16.72 -4.55 13.76
C TYR A 197 -17.19 -4.62 12.30
N VAL A 198 -18.39 -4.09 12.05
CA VAL A 198 -18.97 -4.07 10.70
C VAL A 198 -19.14 -2.63 10.23
N LEU A 199 -18.41 -2.28 9.18
CA LEU A 199 -18.47 -0.97 8.53
C LEU A 199 -19.37 -1.06 7.30
N PRO A 200 -20.38 -0.18 7.18
CA PRO A 200 -21.22 -0.15 6.00
C PRO A 200 -20.46 0.33 4.77
N GLU A 201 -21.03 0.05 3.59
CA GLU A 201 -20.59 0.71 2.37
C GLU A 201 -20.86 2.21 2.48
N ILE A 202 -19.84 3.01 2.15
CA ILE A 202 -19.93 4.47 2.08
C ILE A 202 -19.74 4.85 0.62
N PRO A 203 -20.84 5.05 -0.14
CA PRO A 203 -20.78 5.25 -1.58
C PRO A 203 -19.89 6.41 -2.01
N GLU A 204 -19.84 7.48 -1.20
CA GLU A 204 -19.03 8.67 -1.44
C GLU A 204 -17.53 8.38 -1.56
N LEU A 205 -17.03 7.36 -0.87
CA LEU A 205 -15.61 7.00 -0.91
C LEU A 205 -15.17 6.42 -2.25
N ASN A 206 -16.10 5.79 -2.96
CA ASN A 206 -15.88 5.19 -4.27
C ASN A 206 -16.28 6.09 -5.42
N ALA A 207 -17.00 7.18 -5.14
CA ALA A 207 -17.43 8.13 -6.15
C ALA A 207 -16.20 8.80 -6.79
N PRO A 208 -15.97 8.68 -8.11
CA PRO A 208 -14.87 9.39 -8.73
C PRO A 208 -15.18 10.89 -8.78
N THR A 209 -14.12 11.70 -8.80
CA THR A 209 -14.27 13.13 -9.12
C THR A 209 -14.25 13.35 -10.62
N VAL A 210 -14.71 14.52 -11.06
CA VAL A 210 -14.61 14.94 -12.47
C VAL A 210 -13.16 14.96 -12.94
N GLY A 211 -12.22 15.36 -12.07
CA GLY A 211 -10.79 15.36 -12.35
C GLY A 211 -10.23 13.95 -12.57
N GLU A 212 -10.58 12.99 -11.72
CA GLU A 212 -10.18 11.59 -11.89
C GLU A 212 -10.72 10.98 -13.19
N VAL A 213 -11.93 11.34 -13.58
CA VAL A 213 -12.48 10.95 -14.89
C VAL A 213 -11.73 11.61 -16.04
N ALA A 214 -11.42 12.90 -15.92
CA ALA A 214 -10.65 13.63 -16.94
C ALA A 214 -9.26 13.02 -17.13
N GLU A 215 -8.56 12.69 -16.06
CA GLU A 215 -7.24 12.05 -16.08
C GLU A 215 -7.30 10.65 -16.71
N ALA A 216 -8.21 9.80 -16.23
CA ALA A 216 -8.37 8.43 -16.73
C ALA A 216 -8.71 8.37 -18.23
N LEU A 217 -9.46 9.32 -18.73
CA LEU A 217 -9.83 9.41 -20.14
C LEU A 217 -8.87 10.27 -20.97
N LYS A 218 -7.89 10.92 -20.32
CA LYS A 218 -6.92 11.87 -20.90
C LYS A 218 -7.62 13.03 -21.62
N LEU A 219 -8.56 13.66 -20.92
CA LEU A 219 -9.32 14.79 -21.41
C LEU A 219 -8.57 16.09 -21.17
N ASP A 220 -8.83 17.08 -22.02
CA ASP A 220 -8.31 18.42 -21.80
C ASP A 220 -9.08 19.12 -20.67
N THR A 221 -8.35 19.65 -19.71
CA THR A 221 -8.88 20.39 -18.54
C THR A 221 -8.43 21.84 -18.51
N GLU A 222 -7.84 22.33 -19.61
CA GLU A 222 -7.36 23.73 -19.67
C GLU A 222 -8.52 24.70 -19.45
N GLY A 223 -8.34 25.63 -18.54
CA GLY A 223 -9.36 26.63 -18.20
C GLY A 223 -10.44 26.18 -17.21
N ILE A 224 -10.47 24.89 -16.80
CA ILE A 224 -11.39 24.41 -15.76
C ILE A 224 -10.76 24.65 -14.38
N LYS A 225 -11.54 25.16 -13.42
CA LYS A 225 -11.06 25.43 -12.07
C LYS A 225 -10.83 24.13 -11.30
N ALA A 226 -9.84 24.12 -10.42
CA ALA A 226 -9.56 22.96 -9.57
C ALA A 226 -10.76 22.55 -8.69
N GLU A 227 -11.56 23.53 -8.22
CA GLU A 227 -12.79 23.28 -7.46
C GLU A 227 -13.84 22.50 -8.27
N ASP A 228 -13.95 22.77 -9.58
CA ASP A 228 -14.87 22.09 -10.47
C ASP A 228 -14.38 20.66 -10.80
N LEU A 229 -13.08 20.47 -10.90
CA LEU A 229 -12.48 19.13 -11.07
C LEU A 229 -12.61 18.26 -9.82
N SER A 230 -12.73 18.86 -8.63
CA SER A 230 -12.89 18.14 -7.36
C SER A 230 -14.35 17.72 -7.06
N ARG A 231 -15.31 18.01 -7.95
CA ARG A 231 -16.71 17.60 -7.77
C ARG A 231 -16.84 16.09 -7.83
N ASP A 232 -17.52 15.51 -6.83
CA ASP A 232 -17.84 14.08 -6.80
C ASP A 232 -18.92 13.74 -7.83
N ILE A 233 -18.78 12.60 -8.49
CA ILE A 233 -19.74 12.04 -9.42
C ILE A 233 -20.62 11.03 -8.68
N HIS A 234 -21.85 11.40 -8.38
CA HIS A 234 -22.79 10.53 -7.67
C HIS A 234 -23.43 9.47 -8.57
N GLY A 235 -23.60 9.78 -9.85
CA GLY A 235 -24.17 8.89 -10.85
C GLY A 235 -23.69 9.21 -12.25
N ILE A 236 -23.88 8.28 -13.18
CA ILE A 236 -23.55 8.47 -14.59
C ILE A 236 -24.84 8.45 -15.38
N LYS A 237 -25.11 9.52 -16.12
CA LYS A 237 -26.31 9.65 -16.93
C LYS A 237 -25.96 9.79 -18.42
N VAL A 238 -26.28 8.77 -19.21
CA VAL A 238 -26.16 8.88 -20.66
C VAL A 238 -27.44 9.51 -21.23
N ALA A 239 -27.31 10.72 -21.78
CA ALA A 239 -28.46 11.51 -22.27
C ALA A 239 -28.91 11.08 -23.68
N ALA A 240 -29.45 9.86 -23.77
CA ALA A 240 -29.96 9.30 -25.03
C ALA A 240 -31.44 9.66 -25.32
N MET A 241 -32.19 10.05 -24.29
CA MET A 241 -33.63 10.36 -24.40
C MET A 241 -33.88 11.80 -24.89
N ASN A 242 -35.13 12.13 -25.13
CA ASN A 242 -35.53 13.52 -25.35
C ASN A 242 -35.41 14.34 -24.05
N VAL A 243 -35.39 15.66 -24.15
CA VAL A 243 -35.17 16.60 -23.04
C VAL A 243 -36.10 16.34 -21.85
N SER A 244 -37.40 16.17 -22.09
CA SER A 244 -38.37 15.96 -21.01
C SER A 244 -38.11 14.68 -20.24
N ASN A 245 -37.86 13.58 -20.92
CA ASN A 245 -37.57 12.30 -20.27
C ASN A 245 -36.19 12.28 -19.59
N PHE A 246 -35.21 12.95 -20.15
CA PHE A 246 -33.91 13.13 -19.55
C PHE A 246 -34.02 13.88 -18.22
N LEU A 247 -34.66 15.05 -18.20
CA LEU A 247 -34.83 15.86 -16.99
C LEU A 247 -35.59 15.14 -15.87
N ASN A 248 -36.56 14.28 -16.22
CA ASN A 248 -37.27 13.48 -15.23
C ASN A 248 -36.44 12.40 -14.55
N GLN A 249 -35.32 11.99 -15.14
CA GLN A 249 -34.43 10.97 -14.60
C GLN A 249 -33.09 11.53 -14.15
N PHE A 250 -32.87 12.82 -14.34
CA PHE A 250 -31.66 13.49 -13.96
C PHE A 250 -31.66 13.77 -12.45
N VAL A 251 -30.60 13.42 -11.79
CA VAL A 251 -30.40 13.54 -10.32
C VAL A 251 -29.25 14.48 -10.03
N ASP A 252 -29.27 15.10 -8.88
CA ASP A 252 -28.21 16.01 -8.42
C ASP A 252 -26.86 15.28 -8.31
N GLY A 253 -25.80 15.87 -8.87
CA GLY A 253 -24.49 15.25 -8.90
C GLY A 253 -24.26 14.21 -10.01
N ASP A 254 -25.23 13.97 -10.89
CA ASP A 254 -25.03 13.13 -12.07
C ASP A 254 -23.95 13.69 -13.01
N PHE A 255 -23.07 12.84 -13.52
CA PHE A 255 -22.15 13.14 -14.61
C PHE A 255 -22.83 12.82 -15.94
N VAL A 256 -23.14 13.86 -16.73
CA VAL A 256 -23.93 13.73 -17.95
C VAL A 256 -23.02 13.44 -19.13
N ILE A 257 -23.24 12.31 -19.80
CA ILE A 257 -22.55 11.93 -21.04
C ILE A 257 -23.51 12.11 -22.20
N VAL A 258 -23.16 12.99 -23.14
CA VAL A 258 -24.05 13.39 -24.24
C VAL A 258 -23.28 13.51 -25.55
N PRO A 259 -23.85 13.09 -26.72
CA PRO A 259 -23.26 13.41 -28.01
C PRO A 259 -23.11 14.91 -28.21
N GLY A 260 -21.96 15.35 -28.75
CA GLY A 260 -21.67 16.77 -28.91
C GLY A 260 -22.62 17.56 -29.81
N ASP A 261 -23.45 16.87 -30.64
CA ASP A 261 -24.52 17.48 -31.49
C ASP A 261 -25.87 17.63 -30.79
N ARG A 262 -25.99 17.20 -29.50
CA ARG A 262 -27.23 17.32 -28.72
C ARG A 262 -27.28 18.65 -27.94
N ALA A 263 -27.26 19.75 -28.68
CA ALA A 263 -27.33 21.10 -28.07
C ALA A 263 -28.62 21.32 -27.24
N ASP A 264 -29.70 20.59 -27.55
CA ASP A 264 -30.96 20.58 -26.81
C ASP A 264 -30.77 20.08 -25.36
N ILE A 265 -30.06 18.98 -25.18
CA ILE A 265 -29.75 18.41 -23.85
C ILE A 265 -28.79 19.32 -23.08
N VAL A 266 -27.74 19.82 -23.74
CA VAL A 266 -26.79 20.73 -23.09
C VAL A 266 -27.47 21.98 -22.57
N ALA A 267 -28.33 22.61 -23.38
CA ALA A 267 -29.08 23.78 -22.95
C ALA A 267 -30.08 23.46 -21.81
N ALA A 268 -30.72 22.29 -21.84
CA ALA A 268 -31.62 21.83 -20.77
C ALA A 268 -30.86 21.59 -19.46
N THR A 269 -29.66 20.97 -19.52
CA THR A 269 -28.79 20.73 -18.35
C THR A 269 -28.33 22.06 -17.73
N LEU A 270 -27.96 23.02 -18.57
CA LEU A 270 -27.61 24.38 -18.11
C LEU A 270 -28.79 25.07 -17.43
N ALA A 271 -29.97 25.01 -18.04
CA ALA A 271 -31.20 25.59 -17.47
C ALA A 271 -31.56 24.93 -16.12
N SER A 272 -31.41 23.61 -16.01
CA SER A 272 -31.62 22.85 -14.77
C SER A 272 -30.67 23.36 -13.67
N ALA A 273 -29.37 23.45 -13.94
CA ALA A 273 -28.37 23.89 -12.96
C ALA A 273 -28.57 25.36 -12.49
N LEU A 274 -29.23 26.19 -13.30
CA LEU A 274 -29.53 27.58 -12.91
C LEU A 274 -30.86 27.70 -12.14
N ALA A 275 -31.67 26.65 -12.10
CA ALA A 275 -32.97 26.64 -11.44
C ALA A 275 -32.85 26.02 -10.03
N PRO A 276 -33.16 26.75 -8.95
CA PRO A 276 -32.93 26.28 -7.57
C PRO A 276 -33.68 25.00 -7.18
N THR A 277 -34.70 24.63 -7.92
CA THR A 277 -35.55 23.45 -7.65
C THR A 277 -35.22 22.27 -8.55
N PHE A 278 -34.23 22.38 -9.42
CA PHE A 278 -33.82 21.32 -10.32
C PHE A 278 -32.40 20.82 -9.97
N PRO A 279 -32.08 19.56 -10.36
CA PRO A 279 -30.74 19.00 -10.13
C PRO A 279 -29.67 19.76 -10.92
N ALA A 280 -28.45 19.81 -10.35
CA ALA A 280 -27.26 20.29 -11.02
C ALA A 280 -26.30 19.11 -11.31
N PRO A 281 -25.65 19.05 -12.48
CA PRO A 281 -24.69 18.02 -12.79
C PRO A 281 -23.36 18.25 -12.03
N SER A 282 -22.64 17.17 -11.76
CA SER A 282 -21.23 17.26 -11.37
C SER A 282 -20.35 17.73 -12.53
N GLY A 283 -20.71 17.35 -13.75
CA GLY A 283 -20.07 17.77 -14.99
C GLY A 283 -20.75 17.21 -16.22
N VAL A 284 -20.34 17.66 -17.39
CA VAL A 284 -20.85 17.19 -18.69
C VAL A 284 -19.68 16.72 -19.55
N LEU A 285 -19.81 15.55 -20.17
CA LEU A 285 -18.86 15.01 -21.16
C LEU A 285 -19.51 14.99 -22.54
N LEU A 286 -19.00 15.80 -23.45
CA LEU A 286 -19.38 15.86 -24.86
C LEU A 286 -18.61 14.81 -25.64
N THR A 287 -19.32 13.96 -26.37
CA THR A 287 -18.73 12.83 -27.08
C THR A 287 -18.84 12.93 -28.59
N GLY A 288 -18.01 12.16 -29.32
CA GLY A 288 -18.08 12.03 -30.76
C GLY A 288 -17.20 13.00 -31.55
N GLY A 289 -16.49 13.91 -30.90
CA GLY A 289 -15.66 14.91 -31.57
C GLY A 289 -16.43 15.79 -32.57
N LEU A 290 -17.75 15.90 -32.35
CA LEU A 290 -18.61 16.68 -33.21
C LEU A 290 -18.45 18.15 -32.83
N ASP A 291 -18.17 19.00 -33.82
CA ASP A 291 -17.95 20.46 -33.69
C ASP A 291 -19.21 21.26 -33.28
N ALA A 292 -20.24 20.61 -32.75
CA ALA A 292 -21.46 21.25 -32.30
C ALA A 292 -21.29 22.20 -31.12
N LEU A 293 -20.16 22.07 -30.47
CA LEU A 293 -19.76 22.89 -29.35
C LEU A 293 -18.38 23.42 -29.63
N PRO A 294 -17.89 24.20 -29.21
CA PRO A 294 -17.28 25.47 -29.08
C PRO A 294 -16.47 25.85 -30.31
N GLY A 295 -17.14 26.13 -31.34
CA GLY A 295 -16.54 27.23 -32.11
C GLY A 295 -16.90 28.48 -31.30
N LYS A 296 -15.94 29.17 -30.78
CA LYS A 296 -16.03 30.37 -29.94
C LYS A 296 -17.02 31.45 -30.37
N ASN A 297 -17.87 31.18 -31.33
CA ASN A 297 -18.83 32.09 -31.96
C ASN A 297 -20.27 31.52 -32.09
N THR A 298 -20.60 30.40 -31.44
CA THR A 298 -21.96 29.91 -31.39
C THR A 298 -22.65 30.30 -30.09
N ALA A 299 -23.96 30.56 -30.12
CA ALA A 299 -24.71 30.90 -28.90
C ALA A 299 -24.62 29.82 -27.82
N VAL A 300 -24.56 28.53 -28.21
CA VAL A 300 -24.40 27.39 -27.28
C VAL A 300 -22.99 27.34 -26.72
N GLY A 301 -21.95 27.62 -27.51
CA GLY A 301 -20.58 27.70 -27.03
C GLY A 301 -20.41 28.77 -25.95
N SER A 302 -20.99 29.96 -26.15
CA SER A 302 -20.99 31.02 -25.16
C SER A 302 -21.74 30.70 -23.87
N LEU A 303 -22.78 29.85 -23.95
CA LEU A 303 -23.46 29.35 -22.75
C LEU A 303 -22.60 28.33 -21.98
N ILE A 304 -21.87 27.50 -22.69
CA ILE A 304 -20.94 26.52 -22.08
C ILE A 304 -19.76 27.20 -21.39
N ASP A 305 -19.19 28.24 -22.00
CA ASP A 305 -18.09 29.02 -21.41
C ASP A 305 -18.47 29.65 -20.06
N ASN A 306 -19.76 29.79 -19.78
CA ASN A 306 -20.31 30.34 -18.54
C ASN A 306 -21.08 29.29 -17.72
N ALA A 307 -20.90 28.01 -18.00
CA ALA A 307 -21.58 26.95 -17.26
C ALA A 307 -21.12 26.93 -15.78
N PRO A 308 -22.05 26.72 -14.82
CA PRO A 308 -21.72 26.60 -13.40
C PRO A 308 -21.16 25.22 -13.02
N PHE A 309 -20.76 24.42 -14.00
CA PHE A 309 -20.17 23.10 -13.88
C PHE A 309 -19.16 22.84 -15.01
N PRO A 310 -18.21 21.93 -14.83
CA PRO A 310 -17.21 21.62 -15.85
C PRO A 310 -17.83 20.94 -17.07
N VAL A 311 -17.43 21.37 -18.27
CA VAL A 311 -17.79 20.74 -19.53
C VAL A 311 -16.53 20.23 -20.21
N LEU A 312 -16.43 18.92 -20.33
CA LEU A 312 -15.33 18.18 -20.92
C LEU A 312 -15.72 17.68 -22.32
N SER A 313 -14.76 17.39 -23.16
CA SER A 313 -15.01 16.87 -24.50
C SER A 313 -14.08 15.71 -24.87
N THR A 314 -14.56 14.81 -25.74
CA THR A 314 -13.76 13.70 -26.27
C THR A 314 -14.16 13.34 -27.71
N THR A 315 -13.18 12.88 -28.48
CA THR A 315 -13.44 12.36 -29.83
C THR A 315 -14.00 10.93 -29.82
N LYS A 316 -13.98 10.24 -28.68
CA LYS A 316 -14.56 8.89 -28.54
C LYS A 316 -16.07 8.94 -28.63
N ASP A 317 -16.68 7.86 -29.15
CA ASP A 317 -18.14 7.72 -29.17
C ASP A 317 -18.74 7.60 -27.75
N THR A 318 -20.03 7.86 -27.65
CA THR A 318 -20.76 7.89 -26.37
C THR A 318 -20.68 6.57 -25.61
N PHE A 319 -20.76 5.42 -26.31
CA PHE A 319 -20.73 4.11 -25.66
C PHE A 319 -19.36 3.81 -25.06
N LYS A 320 -18.28 4.06 -25.83
CA LYS A 320 -16.92 3.88 -25.33
C LYS A 320 -16.61 4.80 -24.15
N SER A 321 -17.09 6.04 -24.23
CA SER A 321 -16.94 7.03 -23.17
C SER A 321 -17.67 6.62 -21.89
N ALA A 322 -18.95 6.23 -21.99
CA ALA A 322 -19.74 5.78 -20.86
C ALA A 322 -19.11 4.53 -20.19
N ARG A 323 -18.67 3.56 -20.99
CA ARG A 323 -17.96 2.37 -20.49
C ARG A 323 -16.63 2.71 -19.82
N ALA A 324 -15.91 3.71 -20.29
CA ALA A 324 -14.66 4.13 -19.68
C ALA A 324 -14.92 4.86 -18.36
N VAL A 325 -15.86 5.80 -18.33
CA VAL A 325 -16.26 6.52 -17.12
C VAL A 325 -16.76 5.56 -16.03
N SER A 326 -17.58 4.57 -16.38
CA SER A 326 -18.13 3.61 -15.41
C SER A 326 -17.07 2.71 -14.73
N ARG A 327 -15.85 2.70 -15.25
CA ARG A 327 -14.71 1.94 -14.67
C ARG A 327 -13.82 2.77 -13.77
N VAL A 328 -13.97 4.08 -13.82
CA VAL A 328 -13.19 4.97 -12.93
C VAL A 328 -13.70 4.77 -11.51
N ARG A 329 -12.78 4.60 -10.58
CA ARG A 329 -13.08 4.52 -9.15
C ARG A 329 -12.46 5.74 -8.50
N GLY A 330 -13.18 6.29 -7.54
CA GLY A 330 -12.68 7.37 -6.74
C GLY A 330 -11.53 6.92 -5.85
N THR A 331 -10.57 7.79 -5.68
CA THR A 331 -9.46 7.62 -4.76
C THR A 331 -9.66 8.49 -3.52
N LEU A 332 -9.02 8.09 -2.42
CA LEU A 332 -8.92 8.93 -1.22
C LEU A 332 -7.61 9.72 -1.30
N GLU A 333 -7.70 11.02 -1.34
CA GLU A 333 -6.57 11.94 -1.33
C GLU A 333 -6.75 13.03 -0.27
N SER A 334 -5.65 13.64 0.17
CA SER A 334 -5.66 14.69 1.22
C SER A 334 -6.54 15.90 0.86
N GLY A 335 -6.72 16.18 -0.43
CA GLY A 335 -7.61 17.23 -0.94
C GLY A 335 -9.10 16.93 -0.84
N HIS A 336 -9.50 15.67 -0.69
CA HIS A 336 -10.90 15.24 -0.72
C HIS A 336 -11.57 15.31 0.66
N GLN A 337 -11.70 16.50 1.23
CA GLN A 337 -12.18 16.74 2.61
C GLN A 337 -13.54 16.08 2.91
N ARG A 338 -14.47 16.05 1.95
CA ARG A 338 -15.79 15.41 2.13
C ARG A 338 -15.66 13.89 2.29
N LYS A 339 -14.88 13.24 1.43
CA LYS A 339 -14.62 11.80 1.50
C LYS A 339 -13.90 11.43 2.81
N LEU A 340 -12.91 12.23 3.20
CA LEU A 340 -12.21 12.04 4.46
C LEU A 340 -13.15 12.17 5.67
N ALA A 341 -14.02 13.18 5.67
CA ALA A 341 -15.02 13.36 6.73
C ALA A 341 -16.00 12.18 6.77
N ALA A 342 -16.46 11.67 5.63
CA ALA A 342 -17.35 10.50 5.56
C ALA A 342 -16.63 9.22 6.07
N ALA A 343 -15.37 9.01 5.70
CA ALA A 343 -14.57 7.89 6.19
C ALA A 343 -14.39 7.94 7.71
N MET A 344 -14.05 9.11 8.27
CA MET A 344 -13.89 9.29 9.70
C MET A 344 -15.21 9.12 10.45
N GLY A 345 -16.30 9.68 9.93
CA GLY A 345 -17.65 9.53 10.50
C GLY A 345 -18.07 8.06 10.56
N GLY A 346 -17.93 7.32 9.46
CA GLY A 346 -18.24 5.90 9.41
C GLY A 346 -17.39 5.06 10.38
N TRP A 347 -16.10 5.38 10.49
CA TRP A 347 -15.23 4.75 11.48
C TRP A 347 -15.68 5.04 12.92
N ASP A 348 -15.93 6.30 13.24
CA ASP A 348 -16.30 6.75 14.58
C ASP A 348 -17.63 6.15 15.08
N GLU A 349 -18.58 5.96 14.17
CA GLU A 349 -19.91 5.42 14.46
C GLU A 349 -19.91 3.91 14.71
N HIS A 350 -19.07 3.16 13.95
CA HIS A 350 -19.20 1.71 13.89
C HIS A 350 -18.06 0.94 14.57
N VAL A 351 -16.97 1.60 14.97
CA VAL A 351 -15.85 0.94 15.65
C VAL A 351 -15.73 1.39 17.09
N ASN A 352 -15.75 0.44 18.02
CA ASN A 352 -15.45 0.71 19.43
C ASN A 352 -13.92 0.88 19.58
N LYS A 353 -13.48 2.13 19.41
CA LYS A 353 -12.06 2.52 19.46
C LYS A 353 -11.42 2.21 20.81
N ASP A 354 -12.17 2.39 21.91
CA ASP A 354 -11.66 2.15 23.26
C ASP A 354 -11.37 0.67 23.48
N GLU A 355 -12.26 -0.21 23.05
CA GLU A 355 -12.07 -1.66 23.13
C GLU A 355 -10.89 -2.12 22.25
N LEU A 356 -10.83 -1.62 21.00
CA LEU A 356 -9.77 -1.98 20.06
C LEU A 356 -8.40 -1.53 20.55
N LEU A 357 -8.28 -0.27 20.99
CA LEU A 357 -7.02 0.30 21.43
C LEU A 357 -6.57 -0.21 22.80
N ALA A 358 -7.50 -0.54 23.71
CA ALA A 358 -7.16 -1.15 24.98
C ALA A 358 -6.44 -2.51 24.81
N ARG A 359 -6.72 -3.21 23.72
CA ARG A 359 -6.02 -4.46 23.39
C ARG A 359 -4.59 -4.26 22.86
N LEU A 360 -4.29 -3.09 22.31
CA LEU A 360 -2.92 -2.72 21.91
C LEU A 360 -2.09 -2.29 23.12
N GLU A 361 -2.71 -1.68 24.13
CA GLU A 361 -2.05 -1.21 25.35
C GLU A 361 -1.77 -2.34 26.36
N ILE A 362 -2.35 -3.53 26.19
CA ILE A 362 -1.91 -4.72 26.93
C ILE A 362 -0.46 -4.97 26.51
N GLU A 363 0.46 -4.79 27.45
CA GLU A 363 1.90 -5.06 27.30
C GLU A 363 2.11 -6.49 26.74
N ARG A 364 2.03 -6.62 25.42
CA ARG A 364 2.51 -7.82 24.76
C ARG A 364 4.01 -7.63 24.63
N PRO A 365 4.83 -8.51 25.21
CA PRO A 365 6.27 -8.44 24.96
C PRO A 365 6.47 -8.49 23.46
N ALA A 366 7.09 -7.47 22.89
CA ALA A 366 7.46 -7.48 21.48
C ALA A 366 8.29 -8.75 21.27
N SER A 367 7.71 -9.74 20.62
CA SER A 367 8.35 -11.04 20.45
C SER A 367 9.62 -10.86 19.62
N MET A 368 10.75 -11.36 20.11
CA MET A 368 11.99 -11.40 19.33
C MET A 368 11.87 -12.48 18.28
N THR A 369 11.47 -12.11 17.07
CA THR A 369 11.43 -13.06 15.94
C THR A 369 12.85 -13.35 15.43
N PRO A 370 13.08 -14.51 14.77
CA PRO A 370 14.38 -14.83 14.19
C PRO A 370 14.91 -13.75 13.24
N LEU A 371 14.06 -13.14 12.43
CA LEU A 371 14.46 -12.07 11.51
C LEU A 371 14.80 -10.77 12.24
N ARG A 372 14.04 -10.38 13.27
CA ARG A 372 14.40 -9.22 14.12
C ARG A 372 15.72 -9.45 14.85
N PHE A 373 15.95 -10.66 15.35
CA PHE A 373 17.23 -11.00 15.96
C PHE A 373 18.39 -10.87 14.97
N LEU A 374 18.23 -11.43 13.76
CA LEU A 374 19.23 -11.35 12.70
C LEU A 374 19.48 -9.88 12.28
N HIS A 375 18.43 -9.10 12.13
CA HIS A 375 18.55 -7.67 11.82
C HIS A 375 19.37 -6.93 12.88
N ASN A 376 19.01 -7.09 14.17
CA ASN A 376 19.73 -6.46 15.27
C ASN A 376 21.21 -6.90 15.33
N LEU A 377 21.48 -8.16 15.02
CA LEU A 377 22.85 -8.70 14.95
C LEU A 377 23.65 -8.00 13.84
N ILE A 378 23.08 -7.87 12.65
CA ILE A 378 23.71 -7.19 11.51
C ILE A 378 23.96 -5.71 11.81
N GLU A 379 23.00 -4.99 12.39
CA GLU A 379 23.17 -3.58 12.77
C GLU A 379 24.24 -3.40 13.85
N THR A 380 24.30 -4.33 14.82
CA THR A 380 25.38 -4.34 15.83
C THR A 380 26.75 -4.57 15.19
N ALA A 381 26.83 -5.47 14.21
CA ALA A 381 28.06 -5.75 13.47
C ALA A 381 28.49 -4.54 12.62
N ARG A 382 27.55 -3.86 11.96
CA ARG A 382 27.83 -2.61 11.22
C ARG A 382 28.34 -1.49 12.10
N ALA A 383 27.71 -1.29 13.26
CA ALA A 383 28.13 -0.27 14.23
C ALA A 383 29.54 -0.55 14.81
N ASN A 384 29.95 -1.82 14.84
CA ASN A 384 31.22 -2.28 15.33
C ASN A 384 32.01 -3.07 14.28
N ARG A 385 32.13 -2.51 13.08
CA ARG A 385 32.71 -3.15 11.90
C ARG A 385 34.06 -3.82 12.22
N ARG A 386 34.19 -5.08 11.84
CA ARG A 386 35.40 -5.90 12.05
C ARG A 386 35.79 -6.61 10.77
N SER A 387 37.06 -6.91 10.64
CA SER A 387 37.58 -7.77 9.59
C SER A 387 37.47 -9.23 10.01
N VAL A 388 36.90 -10.06 9.14
CA VAL A 388 36.77 -11.51 9.34
C VAL A 388 37.62 -12.24 8.31
N VAL A 389 38.54 -13.09 8.78
CA VAL A 389 39.38 -13.90 7.92
C VAL A 389 38.79 -15.30 7.80
N LEU A 390 38.54 -15.74 6.56
CA LEU A 390 38.00 -17.05 6.22
C LEU A 390 39.12 -17.88 5.53
N PRO A 391 39.68 -18.89 6.22
CA PRO A 391 40.82 -19.61 5.71
C PRO A 391 40.48 -20.64 4.62
N GLU A 392 39.22 -21.08 4.51
CA GLU A 392 38.80 -22.10 3.56
C GLU A 392 38.31 -21.48 2.26
N GLY A 393 39.12 -20.67 1.57
CA GLY A 393 38.77 -19.94 0.36
C GLY A 393 38.45 -20.82 -0.87
N TYR A 394 38.57 -22.15 -0.78
CA TYR A 394 38.22 -23.11 -1.83
C TYR A 394 36.91 -23.86 -1.52
N ASP A 395 36.32 -23.70 -0.33
CA ASP A 395 35.04 -24.32 0.02
C ASP A 395 33.90 -23.51 -0.57
N VAL A 396 33.08 -24.15 -1.40
CA VAL A 396 31.92 -23.54 -2.09
C VAL A 396 30.93 -22.90 -1.09
N ARG A 397 30.74 -23.51 0.09
CA ARG A 397 29.85 -22.98 1.14
C ARG A 397 30.39 -21.66 1.69
N ILE A 398 31.70 -21.56 1.90
CA ILE A 398 32.36 -20.34 2.36
C ILE A 398 32.30 -19.26 1.30
N LEU A 399 32.47 -19.60 0.03
CA LEU A 399 32.38 -18.66 -1.08
C LEU A 399 30.95 -18.11 -1.23
N ARG A 400 29.93 -18.96 -1.15
CA ARG A 400 28.50 -18.52 -1.16
C ARG A 400 28.17 -17.64 0.07
N ALA A 401 28.65 -18.02 1.25
CA ALA A 401 28.47 -17.20 2.44
C ALA A 401 29.18 -15.84 2.30
N SER A 402 30.38 -15.81 1.71
CA SER A 402 31.13 -14.58 1.47
C SER A 402 30.44 -13.64 0.50
N GLU A 403 29.80 -14.16 -0.53
CA GLU A 403 28.96 -13.37 -1.45
C GLU A 403 27.81 -12.70 -0.70
N ILE A 404 27.05 -13.45 0.11
CA ILE A 404 25.91 -12.94 0.89
C ILE A 404 26.39 -11.88 1.90
N ILE A 405 27.45 -12.15 2.65
CA ILE A 405 27.99 -11.25 3.66
C ILE A 405 28.50 -9.95 3.03
N ALA A 406 29.22 -10.04 1.91
CA ALA A 406 29.74 -8.88 1.21
C ALA A 406 28.62 -7.99 0.63
N ARG A 407 27.56 -8.59 0.10
CA ARG A 407 26.37 -7.85 -0.39
C ARG A 407 25.61 -7.18 0.76
N ARG A 408 25.57 -7.78 1.96
CA ARG A 408 24.95 -7.20 3.15
C ARG A 408 25.81 -6.16 3.87
N ASP A 409 27.07 -6.07 3.56
CA ASP A 409 28.05 -5.05 3.97
C ASP A 409 28.09 -4.76 5.50
N PHE A 410 28.19 -5.80 6.32
CA PHE A 410 28.27 -5.64 7.77
C PHE A 410 29.64 -5.96 8.38
N CYS A 411 30.59 -6.51 7.61
CA CYS A 411 31.99 -6.70 8.02
C CYS A 411 32.91 -6.69 6.80
N ASP A 412 34.23 -6.55 7.05
CA ASP A 412 35.25 -6.67 6.01
C ASP A 412 35.65 -8.13 5.87
N LEU A 413 35.57 -8.70 4.67
CA LEU A 413 35.91 -10.09 4.43
C LEU A 413 37.30 -10.24 3.80
N ILE A 414 38.08 -11.19 4.37
CA ILE A 414 39.35 -11.61 3.82
C ILE A 414 39.29 -13.12 3.59
N LEU A 415 39.38 -13.55 2.34
CA LEU A 415 39.50 -14.95 1.96
C LEU A 415 40.99 -15.32 1.82
N LEU A 416 41.38 -16.49 2.32
CA LEU A 416 42.72 -17.03 2.10
C LEU A 416 42.70 -18.07 1.00
N GLY A 417 43.56 -17.91 -0.02
CA GLY A 417 43.71 -18.85 -1.12
C GLY A 417 44.20 -18.18 -2.38
N ASN A 418 44.51 -19.00 -3.39
CA ASN A 418 44.97 -18.52 -4.69
C ASN A 418 43.84 -17.82 -5.44
N PRO A 419 43.97 -16.52 -5.81
CA PRO A 419 42.90 -15.75 -6.43
C PRO A 419 42.38 -16.35 -7.74
N ALA A 420 43.25 -16.92 -8.57
CA ALA A 420 42.86 -17.52 -9.84
C ALA A 420 42.00 -18.78 -9.64
N LYS A 421 42.39 -19.61 -8.66
CA LYS A 421 41.64 -20.83 -8.32
C LYS A 421 40.26 -20.51 -7.69
N ILE A 422 40.22 -19.50 -6.81
CA ILE A 422 38.95 -19.00 -6.25
C ILE A 422 38.04 -18.51 -7.35
N ALA A 423 38.56 -17.70 -8.30
CA ALA A 423 37.79 -17.20 -9.44
C ALA A 423 37.29 -18.32 -10.38
N GLU A 424 38.06 -19.40 -10.54
CA GLU A 424 37.65 -20.58 -11.30
C GLU A 424 36.46 -21.30 -10.63
N ILE A 425 36.54 -21.53 -9.31
CA ILE A 425 35.48 -22.16 -8.53
C ILE A 425 34.22 -21.28 -8.56
N CYS A 426 34.34 -19.97 -8.32
CA CYS A 426 33.22 -19.04 -8.36
C CYS A 426 32.49 -19.07 -9.71
N ARG A 427 33.27 -19.10 -10.82
CA ARG A 427 32.69 -19.18 -12.17
C ARG A 427 31.97 -20.51 -12.41
N ALA A 428 32.53 -21.63 -11.94
CA ALA A 428 31.92 -22.95 -12.10
C ALA A 428 30.64 -23.10 -11.28
N GLU A 429 30.56 -22.44 -10.11
CA GLU A 429 29.44 -22.54 -9.17
C GLU A 429 28.43 -21.37 -9.29
N GLY A 430 28.65 -20.44 -10.23
CA GLY A 430 27.78 -19.27 -10.41
C GLY A 430 27.81 -18.28 -9.24
N ILE A 431 28.94 -18.18 -8.53
CA ILE A 431 29.13 -17.27 -7.41
C ILE A 431 29.75 -15.96 -7.92
N ASP A 432 29.14 -14.83 -7.55
CA ASP A 432 29.62 -13.48 -7.91
C ASP A 432 30.15 -12.75 -6.65
N LEU A 433 31.45 -12.94 -6.39
CA LEU A 433 32.11 -12.28 -5.26
C LEU A 433 32.34 -10.79 -5.55
N PRO A 434 31.76 -9.88 -4.76
CA PRO A 434 32.02 -8.45 -4.88
C PRO A 434 33.50 -8.10 -4.70
N SER A 435 33.97 -7.07 -5.39
CA SER A 435 35.35 -6.57 -5.28
C SER A 435 35.75 -6.07 -3.88
N THR A 436 34.79 -5.93 -2.99
CA THR A 436 35.02 -5.61 -1.57
C THR A 436 35.60 -6.78 -0.75
N VAL A 437 35.47 -8.01 -1.26
CA VAL A 437 36.10 -9.19 -0.65
C VAL A 437 37.56 -9.21 -1.02
N ARG A 438 38.42 -9.06 0.00
CA ARG A 438 39.87 -9.12 -0.18
C ARG A 438 40.33 -10.58 -0.21
N ILE A 439 41.11 -10.96 -1.22
CA ILE A 439 41.69 -12.30 -1.32
C ILE A 439 43.19 -12.18 -1.08
N ILE A 440 43.73 -12.99 -0.16
CA ILE A 440 45.15 -13.08 0.14
C ILE A 440 45.66 -14.46 -0.29
N ASP A 441 46.61 -14.46 -1.22
CA ASP A 441 47.30 -15.69 -1.63
C ASP A 441 48.20 -16.15 -0.53
N ILE A 442 47.98 -17.37 0.03
CA ILE A 442 48.78 -17.92 1.12
C ILE A 442 50.21 -18.31 0.70
N GLU A 443 50.45 -18.53 -0.59
CA GLU A 443 51.76 -18.88 -1.12
C GLU A 443 52.57 -17.66 -1.58
N ASN A 444 51.86 -16.55 -1.88
CA ASN A 444 52.53 -15.34 -2.41
C ASN A 444 51.88 -14.08 -1.79
N ASN A 445 52.32 -13.71 -0.61
CA ASN A 445 51.88 -12.53 0.12
C ASN A 445 52.99 -11.90 0.94
N GLU A 446 52.78 -10.66 1.38
CA GLU A 446 53.75 -9.88 2.18
C GLU A 446 53.79 -10.25 3.66
N TYR A 447 52.89 -11.09 4.17
CA TYR A 447 52.72 -11.38 5.59
C TYR A 447 53.38 -12.68 6.03
N THR A 448 53.72 -13.59 5.10
CA THR A 448 54.16 -14.96 5.45
C THR A 448 55.43 -14.97 6.27
N GLU A 449 56.44 -14.16 5.94
CA GLU A 449 57.73 -14.12 6.67
C GLU A 449 57.55 -13.57 8.08
N ASP A 450 56.79 -12.47 8.24
CA ASP A 450 56.55 -11.86 9.55
C ASP A 450 55.69 -12.77 10.45
N PHE A 451 54.69 -13.43 9.88
CA PHE A 451 53.87 -14.38 10.62
C PHE A 451 54.66 -15.64 11.00
N ALA A 452 55.53 -16.14 10.13
CA ALA A 452 56.41 -17.28 10.46
C ALA A 452 57.35 -16.92 11.58
N ALA A 453 57.98 -15.75 11.54
CA ALA A 453 58.87 -15.28 12.59
C ALA A 453 58.13 -15.12 13.94
N THR A 454 57.01 -14.44 13.92
CA THR A 454 56.17 -14.24 15.12
C THR A 454 55.65 -15.59 15.68
N TYR A 455 55.23 -16.52 14.81
CA TYR A 455 54.78 -17.83 15.23
C TYR A 455 55.90 -18.65 15.86
N ALA A 456 57.10 -18.63 15.24
CA ALA A 456 58.28 -19.32 15.79
C ALA A 456 58.65 -18.75 17.17
N GLU A 457 58.64 -17.42 17.34
CA GLU A 457 58.89 -16.77 18.63
C GLU A 457 57.88 -17.21 19.72
N LEU A 458 56.59 -17.10 19.42
CA LEU A 458 55.50 -17.47 20.33
C LEU A 458 55.52 -18.96 20.69
N ARG A 459 56.03 -19.82 19.82
CA ARG A 459 56.06 -21.27 19.97
C ARG A 459 57.47 -21.83 20.21
N ALA A 460 58.47 -20.98 20.48
CA ALA A 460 59.85 -21.39 20.76
C ALA A 460 59.94 -22.42 21.90
N HIS A 461 59.05 -22.28 22.90
CA HIS A 461 58.96 -23.23 24.02
C HIS A 461 58.48 -24.65 23.60
N LYS A 462 57.97 -24.82 22.39
CA LYS A 462 57.61 -26.11 21.80
C LYS A 462 58.56 -26.59 20.72
N GLY A 463 59.72 -25.95 20.58
CA GLY A 463 60.72 -26.31 19.59
C GLY A 463 60.40 -25.96 18.15
N VAL A 464 59.46 -25.03 17.89
CA VAL A 464 59.14 -24.53 16.56
C VAL A 464 60.23 -23.58 16.11
N THR A 465 60.78 -23.80 14.92
CA THR A 465 61.73 -22.92 14.20
C THR A 465 61.06 -22.39 12.92
N ILE A 466 61.62 -21.31 12.36
CA ILE A 466 61.19 -20.75 11.06
C ILE A 466 61.43 -21.78 9.95
#